data_51244561c3f182957726a19f6b1089da
#
_entry.id   51244561c3f182957726a19f6b1089da
#
_cell.length_a   1.000
_cell.length_b   1.000
_cell.length_c   1.000
_cell.angle_alpha   90.00
_cell.angle_beta   90.00
_cell.angle_gamma   90.00
#
_symmetry.space_group_name_H-M   'P 1'
#
loop_
_entity.id
_entity.type
_entity.pdbx_description
1 polymer ?
#
loop_
_entity_poly.entity_id
_entity_poly.type
_entity_poly.pdbx_seq_one_letter_code
_entity_poly.pdbx_strand_id
1 'polypeptide(L)'
;MLRAVLCILIVWLAVVVPEVAGDTCKRYIVNGCSIPGDLPFVYKDRFTAACNRHDVCYYCGKSRGVSRGTCDLDFFFNMMKTCRWHTFYCQSTAKVYYLAVRAGGSNGYNKPAQWWCGQSWVSGCMK
;
A
#
# COMPACT_ATOMS: atom_id res chain seq x y z
N MET A 1 -34.57 -28.86 -50.71
CA MET A 1 -33.78 -29.31 -49.55
C MET A 1 -32.94 -28.15 -49.06
N LEU A 2 -33.41 -27.48 -48.01
CA LEU A 2 -32.75 -26.29 -47.45
C LEU A 2 -31.79 -26.78 -46.36
N ARG A 3 -30.47 -26.70 -46.61
CA ARG A 3 -29.45 -26.98 -45.61
C ARG A 3 -29.25 -25.71 -44.79
N ALA A 4 -29.78 -25.70 -43.60
CA ALA A 4 -29.52 -24.65 -42.62
C ALA A 4 -28.07 -24.80 -42.14
N VAL A 5 -27.21 -23.89 -42.52
CA VAL A 5 -25.86 -23.76 -41.96
C VAL A 5 -26.00 -22.98 -40.66
N LEU A 6 -25.92 -23.70 -39.56
CA LEU A 6 -25.92 -23.12 -38.22
C LEU A 6 -24.52 -22.53 -37.95
N CYS A 7 -24.36 -21.25 -38.18
CA CYS A 7 -23.16 -20.53 -37.75
C CYS A 7 -23.18 -20.38 -36.23
N ILE A 8 -22.45 -21.21 -35.57
CA ILE A 8 -22.17 -21.06 -34.11
C ILE A 8 -21.15 -19.91 -33.97
N LEU A 9 -21.64 -18.73 -33.69
CA LEU A 9 -20.82 -17.61 -33.26
C LEU A 9 -20.35 -17.89 -31.84
N ILE A 10 -19.13 -18.43 -31.72
CA ILE A 10 -18.45 -18.53 -30.43
C ILE A 10 -18.02 -17.11 -30.05
N VAL A 11 -18.85 -16.44 -29.25
CA VAL A 11 -18.47 -15.18 -28.63
C VAL A 11 -17.44 -15.52 -27.55
N TRP A 12 -16.18 -15.30 -27.86
CA TRP A 12 -15.12 -15.28 -26.86
C TRP A 12 -15.35 -14.06 -25.97
N LEU A 13 -16.07 -14.26 -24.87
CA LEU A 13 -16.02 -13.31 -23.75
C LEU A 13 -14.59 -13.37 -23.21
N ALA A 14 -13.78 -12.41 -23.65
CA ALA A 14 -12.51 -12.14 -23.00
C ALA A 14 -12.87 -11.72 -21.56
N VAL A 15 -12.78 -12.67 -20.62
CA VAL A 15 -12.77 -12.37 -19.22
C VAL A 15 -11.51 -11.55 -18.98
N VAL A 16 -11.68 -10.24 -18.93
CA VAL A 16 -10.63 -9.35 -18.45
C VAL A 16 -10.50 -9.68 -16.96
N VAL A 17 -9.63 -10.64 -16.66
CA VAL A 17 -9.17 -10.86 -15.30
C VAL A 17 -8.46 -9.58 -14.95
N PRO A 18 -8.91 -8.79 -13.95
CA PRO A 18 -8.10 -7.68 -13.48
C PRO A 18 -6.76 -8.29 -13.06
N GLU A 19 -5.70 -7.95 -13.77
CA GLU A 19 -4.36 -8.21 -13.27
C GLU A 19 -4.35 -7.62 -11.86
N VAL A 20 -4.27 -8.49 -10.88
CA VAL A 20 -3.91 -8.08 -9.54
C VAL A 20 -2.51 -7.53 -9.71
N ALA A 21 -2.42 -6.23 -9.91
CA ALA A 21 -1.16 -5.53 -10.02
C ALA A 21 -0.38 -5.92 -8.76
N GLY A 22 0.58 -6.82 -8.92
CA GLY A 22 1.48 -7.22 -7.84
C GLY A 22 2.01 -5.94 -7.22
N ASP A 23 2.11 -5.89 -5.90
CA ASP A 23 2.48 -4.69 -5.15
C ASP A 23 3.81 -4.14 -5.69
N THR A 24 3.72 -3.22 -6.65
CA THR A 24 4.86 -2.58 -7.31
C THR A 24 5.72 -1.81 -6.32
N CYS A 25 5.19 -1.59 -5.11
CA CYS A 25 5.87 -0.90 -4.03
C CYS A 25 6.94 -1.76 -3.31
N LYS A 26 7.04 -3.04 -3.63
CA LYS A 26 8.09 -3.95 -3.12
C LYS A 26 9.43 -3.86 -3.84
N ARG A 27 9.57 -2.98 -4.81
CA ARG A 27 10.70 -3.00 -5.76
C ARG A 27 12.06 -2.71 -5.14
N TYR A 28 12.12 -1.98 -4.04
CA TYR A 28 13.34 -1.61 -3.36
C TYR A 28 13.18 -1.84 -1.85
N ILE A 29 14.00 -1.28 -1.04
CA ILE A 29 14.21 -1.52 0.38
C ILE A 29 12.96 -1.18 1.22
N VAL A 30 11.87 -1.87 0.98
CA VAL A 30 10.72 -1.88 1.86
C VAL A 30 10.73 -3.21 2.63
N ASN A 31 10.86 -3.13 3.92
CA ASN A 31 11.03 -4.29 4.81
C ASN A 31 9.77 -4.61 5.61
N GLY A 32 8.63 -4.17 5.12
CA GLY A 32 7.36 -4.35 5.80
C GLY A 32 7.19 -3.44 7.01
N CYS A 33 6.40 -3.87 7.98
CA CYS A 33 6.14 -3.07 9.16
C CYS A 33 7.31 -3.14 10.14
N SER A 34 8.04 -2.04 10.27
CA SER A 34 9.01 -1.79 11.32
C SER A 34 8.44 -0.78 12.29
N ILE A 35 8.03 -1.22 13.48
CA ILE A 35 7.48 -0.32 14.50
C ILE A 35 8.55 -0.07 15.54
N PRO A 36 8.80 1.21 15.91
CA PRO A 36 9.68 1.53 17.00
C PRO A 36 9.11 0.97 18.32
N GLY A 37 9.93 0.21 19.03
CA GLY A 37 9.57 -0.38 20.33
C GLY A 37 9.03 -1.81 20.23
N ASP A 38 8.90 -2.45 21.38
CA ASP A 38 8.46 -3.85 21.53
C ASP A 38 6.92 -3.99 21.42
N LEU A 39 6.27 -3.20 20.57
CA LEU A 39 4.85 -3.35 20.33
C LEU A 39 4.57 -4.70 19.67
N PRO A 40 3.58 -5.46 20.15
CA PRO A 40 3.23 -6.73 19.52
C PRO A 40 2.80 -6.49 18.07
N PHE A 41 3.47 -7.17 17.15
CA PHE A 41 3.22 -7.06 15.70
C PHE A 41 1.92 -7.77 15.28
N VAL A 42 0.83 -7.49 15.99
CA VAL A 42 -0.48 -8.02 15.62
C VAL A 42 -0.86 -7.42 14.25
N TYR A 43 -1.38 -8.25 13.37
CA TYR A 43 -1.74 -7.88 11.98
C TYR A 43 -0.58 -7.43 11.08
N LYS A 44 0.68 -7.73 11.42
CA LYS A 44 1.85 -7.36 10.62
C LYS A 44 1.69 -7.75 9.15
N ASP A 45 1.31 -8.99 8.87
CA ASP A 45 1.15 -9.49 7.49
C ASP A 45 0.03 -8.76 6.75
N ARG A 46 -1.08 -8.49 7.44
CA ARG A 46 -2.20 -7.76 6.88
C ARG A 46 -1.84 -6.32 6.52
N PHE A 47 -1.00 -5.68 7.32
CA PHE A 47 -0.60 -4.29 7.13
C PHE A 47 0.67 -4.12 6.29
N THR A 48 1.30 -5.20 5.83
CA THR A 48 2.57 -5.15 5.10
C THR A 48 2.52 -4.20 3.91
N ALA A 49 1.47 -4.25 3.08
CA ALA A 49 1.34 -3.37 1.93
C ALA A 49 1.21 -1.88 2.35
N ALA A 50 0.47 -1.60 3.42
CA ALA A 50 0.35 -0.24 3.96
C ALA A 50 1.69 0.26 4.51
N CYS A 51 2.43 -0.60 5.22
CA CYS A 51 3.77 -0.27 5.72
C CYS A 51 4.76 -0.01 4.58
N ASN A 52 4.74 -0.80 3.52
CA ASN A 52 5.61 -0.60 2.35
C ASN A 52 5.34 0.74 1.67
N ARG A 53 4.07 1.13 1.51
CA ARG A 53 3.68 2.44 0.96
C ARG A 53 4.12 3.58 1.87
N HIS A 54 3.97 3.43 3.16
CA HIS A 54 4.44 4.39 4.15
C HIS A 54 5.95 4.59 4.10
N ASP A 55 6.73 3.51 3.96
CA ASP A 55 8.18 3.58 3.80
C ASP A 55 8.57 4.37 2.54
N VAL A 56 7.94 4.10 1.40
CA VAL A 56 8.18 4.86 0.15
C VAL A 56 7.84 6.34 0.36
N CYS A 57 6.72 6.63 1.02
CA CYS A 57 6.32 8.01 1.32
C CYS A 57 7.34 8.70 2.25
N TYR A 58 7.87 8.01 3.22
CA TYR A 58 8.89 8.56 4.11
C TYR A 58 10.21 8.82 3.40
N TYR A 59 10.68 7.88 2.57
CA TYR A 59 11.92 8.07 1.82
C TYR A 59 11.84 9.17 0.77
N CYS A 60 10.69 9.37 0.16
CA CYS A 60 10.55 10.23 -1.01
C CYS A 60 9.67 11.47 -0.78
N GLY A 61 8.88 11.49 0.30
CA GLY A 61 7.87 12.52 0.53
C GLY A 61 8.43 13.93 0.50
N LYS A 62 9.52 14.15 1.20
CA LYS A 62 10.16 15.47 1.28
C LYS A 62 10.61 15.98 -0.11
N SER A 63 11.21 15.12 -0.91
CA SER A 63 11.64 15.48 -2.29
C SER A 63 10.48 15.59 -3.27
N ARG A 64 9.34 15.01 -2.95
CA ARG A 64 8.13 15.02 -3.77
C ARG A 64 7.07 16.01 -3.28
N GLY A 65 7.35 16.80 -2.26
CA GLY A 65 6.42 17.79 -1.70
C GLY A 65 5.25 17.17 -0.93
N VAL A 66 5.38 15.94 -0.46
CA VAL A 66 4.38 15.24 0.38
C VAL A 66 4.81 15.33 1.83
N SER A 67 3.96 15.91 2.68
CA SER A 67 4.29 16.08 4.10
C SER A 67 4.30 14.76 4.87
N ARG A 68 5.05 14.71 5.97
CA ARG A 68 5.03 13.57 6.89
C ARG A 68 3.62 13.26 7.40
N GLY A 69 2.87 14.31 7.71
CA GLY A 69 1.48 14.15 8.16
C GLY A 69 0.60 13.46 7.12
N THR A 70 0.78 13.78 5.83
CA THR A 70 0.09 13.10 4.73
C THR A 70 0.51 11.64 4.63
N CYS A 71 1.82 11.34 4.70
CA CYS A 71 2.30 9.96 4.70
C CYS A 71 1.69 9.12 5.83
N ASP A 72 1.64 9.67 7.04
CA ASP A 72 1.11 8.97 8.20
C ASP A 72 -0.41 8.77 8.09
N LEU A 73 -1.12 9.75 7.55
CA LEU A 73 -2.56 9.66 7.38
C LEU A 73 -2.94 8.64 6.30
N ASP A 74 -2.24 8.64 5.16
CA ASP A 74 -2.42 7.64 4.11
C ASP A 74 -2.09 6.22 4.62
N PHE A 75 -1.06 6.09 5.45
CA PHE A 75 -0.74 4.84 6.14
C PHE A 75 -1.92 4.33 6.98
N PHE A 76 -2.50 5.20 7.81
CA PHE A 76 -3.68 4.86 8.60
C PHE A 76 -4.84 4.38 7.72
N PHE A 77 -5.19 5.14 6.69
CA PHE A 77 -6.30 4.76 5.81
C PHE A 77 -6.02 3.47 5.02
N ASN A 78 -4.79 3.25 4.58
CA ASN A 78 -4.41 2.00 3.91
C ASN A 78 -4.53 0.79 4.84
N MET A 79 -4.16 0.91 6.11
CA MET A 79 -4.41 -0.14 7.09
C MET A 79 -5.91 -0.36 7.33
N MET A 80 -6.68 0.71 7.48
CA MET A 80 -8.13 0.65 7.68
C MET A 80 -8.85 -0.07 6.53
N LYS A 81 -8.41 0.13 5.28
CA LYS A 81 -8.96 -0.59 4.11
C LYS A 81 -8.75 -2.09 4.19
N THR A 82 -7.71 -2.57 4.85
CA THR A 82 -7.45 -4.00 5.03
C THR A 82 -8.24 -4.60 6.19
N CYS A 83 -8.71 -3.77 7.12
CA CYS A 83 -9.58 -4.18 8.21
C CYS A 83 -11.01 -4.28 7.67
N ARG A 84 -11.64 -5.44 7.82
CA ARG A 84 -13.07 -5.54 7.58
C ARG A 84 -13.81 -4.70 8.61
N TRP A 85 -14.82 -3.98 8.19
CA TRP A 85 -15.56 -2.99 8.98
C TRP A 85 -16.18 -3.50 10.30
N HIS A 86 -16.26 -4.80 10.53
CA HIS A 86 -16.74 -5.41 11.77
C HIS A 86 -15.62 -5.95 12.68
N THR A 87 -14.35 -5.71 12.37
CA THR A 87 -13.21 -6.18 13.18
C THR A 87 -12.60 -5.03 13.97
N PHE A 88 -13.17 -4.75 15.13
CA PHE A 88 -12.74 -3.68 16.02
C PHE A 88 -11.25 -3.75 16.39
N TYR A 89 -10.72 -4.96 16.65
CA TYR A 89 -9.31 -5.12 17.01
C TYR A 89 -8.35 -4.69 15.87
N CYS A 90 -8.67 -5.01 14.62
CA CYS A 90 -7.86 -4.59 13.48
C CYS A 90 -7.82 -3.06 13.37
N GLN A 91 -8.97 -2.41 13.50
CA GLN A 91 -9.06 -0.94 13.42
C GLN A 91 -8.33 -0.26 14.58
N SER A 92 -8.48 -0.80 15.78
CA SER A 92 -7.76 -0.30 16.97
C SER A 92 -6.25 -0.46 16.81
N THR A 93 -5.79 -1.58 16.25
CA THR A 93 -4.36 -1.81 15.97
C THR A 93 -3.85 -0.84 14.91
N ALA A 94 -4.61 -0.58 13.85
CA ALA A 94 -4.26 0.43 12.85
C ALA A 94 -4.07 1.82 13.47
N LYS A 95 -4.94 2.18 14.41
CA LYS A 95 -4.83 3.45 15.15
C LYS A 95 -3.56 3.49 16.01
N VAL A 96 -3.21 2.40 16.69
CA VAL A 96 -1.97 2.31 17.48
C VAL A 96 -0.75 2.50 16.59
N TYR A 97 -0.69 1.86 15.43
CA TYR A 97 0.39 2.03 14.47
C TYR A 97 0.50 3.46 13.95
N TYR A 98 -0.63 4.08 13.63
CA TYR A 98 -0.66 5.49 13.25
C TYR A 98 -0.09 6.40 14.33
N LEU A 99 -0.51 6.22 15.58
CA LEU A 99 -0.01 7.03 16.70
C LEU A 99 1.48 6.80 16.94
N ALA A 100 1.98 5.58 16.77
CA ALA A 100 3.40 5.27 16.91
C ALA A 100 4.26 6.01 15.87
N VAL A 101 3.86 6.04 14.59
CA VAL A 101 4.60 6.76 13.55
C VAL A 101 4.48 8.27 13.71
N ARG A 102 3.35 8.78 14.21
CA ARG A 102 3.21 10.20 14.56
C ARG A 102 4.18 10.60 15.68
N ALA A 103 4.34 9.77 16.70
CA ALA A 103 5.21 10.05 17.85
C ALA A 103 6.70 9.89 17.51
N GLY A 104 7.08 8.86 16.76
CA GLY A 104 8.48 8.44 16.57
C GLY A 104 9.04 8.57 15.15
N GLY A 105 8.23 8.91 14.16
CA GLY A 105 8.60 8.81 12.75
C GLY A 105 9.42 9.98 12.18
N SER A 106 9.60 11.08 12.91
CA SER A 106 10.23 12.30 12.35
C SER A 106 11.64 12.07 11.81
N ASN A 107 12.46 11.30 12.50
CA ASN A 107 13.83 10.99 12.09
C ASN A 107 13.86 10.20 10.77
N GLY A 108 12.94 9.26 10.58
CA GLY A 108 12.83 8.50 9.34
C GLY A 108 12.46 9.36 8.15
N TYR A 109 11.47 10.23 8.31
CA TYR A 109 11.02 11.13 7.26
C TYR A 109 12.07 12.20 6.88
N ASN A 110 12.87 12.65 7.82
CA ASN A 110 13.86 13.71 7.59
C ASN A 110 15.19 13.22 7.01
N LYS A 111 15.34 11.91 6.76
CA LYS A 111 16.52 11.38 6.05
C LYS A 111 16.58 11.91 4.62
N PRO A 112 17.78 11.97 4.02
CA PRO A 112 17.94 12.33 2.62
C PRO A 112 17.13 11.39 1.72
N ALA A 113 16.52 11.95 0.66
CA ALA A 113 15.77 11.16 -0.31
C ALA A 113 16.66 10.12 -0.98
N GLN A 114 16.10 8.94 -1.22
CA GLN A 114 16.80 7.88 -1.91
C GLN A 114 16.92 8.20 -3.41
N TRP A 115 17.97 7.70 -4.06
CA TRP A 115 18.22 7.93 -5.49
C TRP A 115 17.06 7.52 -6.41
N TRP A 116 16.31 6.49 -6.03
CA TRP A 116 15.16 5.98 -6.79
C TRP A 116 13.88 6.82 -6.64
N CYS A 117 13.86 7.79 -5.75
CA CYS A 117 12.68 8.65 -5.54
C CYS A 117 12.24 9.43 -6.78
N GLY A 118 13.14 9.61 -7.77
CA GLY A 118 12.81 10.22 -9.05
C GLY A 118 12.03 9.34 -10.03
N GLN A 119 11.92 8.05 -9.78
CA GLN A 119 11.30 7.09 -10.70
C GLN A 119 9.77 7.24 -10.75
N SER A 120 9.18 6.92 -11.92
CA SER A 120 7.76 7.14 -12.20
C SER A 120 6.80 6.32 -11.31
N TRP A 121 7.20 5.12 -10.90
CA TRP A 121 6.40 4.25 -10.04
C TRP A 121 6.20 4.79 -8.61
N VAL A 122 7.10 5.66 -8.15
CA VAL A 122 7.12 6.14 -6.75
C VAL A 122 5.83 6.87 -6.38
N SER A 123 5.31 7.72 -7.26
CA SER A 123 4.08 8.48 -6.99
C SER A 123 2.87 7.59 -6.71
N GLY A 124 2.76 6.46 -7.42
CA GLY A 124 1.70 5.46 -7.18
C GLY A 124 1.84 4.70 -5.87
N CYS A 125 3.06 4.63 -5.33
CA CYS A 125 3.38 3.92 -4.10
C CYS A 125 3.36 4.80 -2.83
N MET A 126 3.14 6.09 -2.97
CA MET A 126 3.14 7.02 -1.83
C MET A 126 1.74 7.26 -1.23
N LYS A 127 0.70 6.69 -1.85
CA LYS A 127 -0.71 6.90 -1.45
C LYS A 127 -1.31 5.64 -0.85
#